data_7b52dc9981cef929b3a516a20b6c0e7e
#
_entry.id   7b52dc9981cef929b3a516a20b6c0e7e
#
_cell.length_a   1.000
_cell.length_b   1.000
_cell.length_c   1.000
_cell.angle_alpha   90.00
_cell.angle_beta   90.00
_cell.angle_gamma   90.00
#
_symmetry.space_group_name_H-M   'P 1'
#
loop_
_entity.id
_entity.type
_entity.pdbx_description
1 polymer ?
#
loop_
_entity_poly.entity_id
_entity_poly.type
_entity_poly.pdbx_seq_one_letter_code
_entity_poly.pdbx_strand_id
1 'polypeptide(L)'
;ARNPLGPYTCMPGAPFAIKPGGFITGAGHGHPFKDRYGNNWYVGTMIVSAKEHFERRIGIFPAYYQDGYAHAITDYTDFPFILPEKKVDFSRYNISADMNLLSYGKKMKASSSLESHTAAMAADENIKTWWSAASGKIGEWLEMDLGTPMELSAIQVSFADESFQTYRRDKVIPIYQYIIE
;
A
#
# COMPACT_ATOMS: atom_id res chain seq x y z
N ALA A 1 18.84 -22.33 -9.94
CA ALA A 1 19.94 -23.31 -9.79
C ALA A 1 19.45 -24.58 -9.11
N ARG A 2 19.98 -25.73 -9.50
CA ARG A 2 19.70 -27.03 -8.82
C ARG A 2 20.70 -27.32 -7.70
N ASN A 3 21.82 -26.59 -7.68
CA ASN A 3 22.87 -26.67 -6.68
C ASN A 3 23.03 -25.31 -6.00
N PRO A 4 23.20 -25.22 -4.67
CA PRO A 4 23.45 -23.96 -3.97
C PRO A 4 24.65 -23.17 -4.50
N LEU A 5 25.63 -23.83 -5.12
CA LEU A 5 26.79 -23.19 -5.72
C LEU A 5 26.61 -22.85 -7.21
N GLY A 6 25.43 -23.05 -7.77
CA GLY A 6 25.14 -22.76 -9.16
C GLY A 6 25.36 -23.91 -10.13
N PRO A 7 25.37 -23.65 -11.46
CA PRO A 7 25.23 -22.33 -12.07
C PRO A 7 23.85 -21.71 -11.87
N TYR A 8 23.79 -20.39 -11.77
CA TYR A 8 22.56 -19.62 -11.61
C TYR A 8 22.11 -19.08 -12.97
N THR A 9 20.82 -19.18 -13.22
CA THR A 9 20.14 -18.51 -14.34
C THR A 9 19.03 -17.63 -13.80
N CYS A 10 18.81 -16.48 -14.41
CA CYS A 10 17.65 -15.65 -14.07
C CYS A 10 16.37 -16.40 -14.42
N MET A 11 15.38 -16.31 -13.56
CA MET A 11 14.05 -16.83 -13.88
C MET A 11 13.37 -15.89 -14.90
N PRO A 12 12.50 -16.43 -15.78
CA PRO A 12 11.64 -15.60 -16.61
C PRO A 12 10.80 -14.67 -15.74
N GLY A 13 10.70 -13.40 -16.13
CA GLY A 13 9.94 -12.41 -15.35
C GLY A 13 10.61 -11.93 -14.06
N ALA A 14 11.92 -12.12 -13.91
CA ALA A 14 12.67 -11.52 -12.80
C ALA A 14 12.58 -9.97 -12.83
N PRO A 15 12.56 -9.34 -11.65
CA PRO A 15 12.75 -9.89 -10.32
C PRO A 15 11.50 -10.60 -9.76
N PHE A 16 11.73 -11.54 -8.84
CA PHE A 16 10.70 -12.35 -8.18
C PHE A 16 9.59 -11.52 -7.53
N ALA A 17 9.94 -10.45 -6.84
CA ALA A 17 9.01 -9.55 -6.18
C ALA A 17 9.43 -8.10 -6.44
N ILE A 18 8.59 -7.37 -7.15
CA ILE A 18 8.77 -5.95 -7.42
C ILE A 18 7.41 -5.29 -7.53
N LYS A 19 7.30 -4.09 -6.98
CA LYS A 19 6.17 -3.19 -7.16
C LYS A 19 6.70 -1.81 -7.57
N PRO A 20 6.88 -1.59 -8.87
CA PRO A 20 7.52 -0.35 -9.36
C PRO A 20 6.57 0.84 -9.44
N GLY A 21 5.26 0.61 -9.35
CA GLY A 21 4.21 1.61 -9.48
C GLY A 21 3.07 1.41 -8.50
N GLY A 22 2.05 2.27 -8.58
CA GLY A 22 0.94 2.39 -7.65
C GLY A 22 1.26 3.39 -6.53
N PHE A 23 0.35 3.52 -5.59
CA PHE A 23 0.50 4.44 -4.45
C PHE A 23 1.70 4.07 -3.56
N ILE A 24 1.86 2.77 -3.24
CA ILE A 24 2.97 2.24 -2.46
C ILE A 24 3.89 1.43 -3.38
N THR A 25 5.20 1.66 -3.30
CA THR A 25 6.19 0.95 -4.12
C THR A 25 7.11 0.08 -3.27
N GLY A 26 7.90 -0.82 -3.89
CA GLY A 26 8.91 -1.62 -3.21
C GLY A 26 8.84 -3.10 -3.48
N ALA A 27 8.45 -3.90 -2.48
CA ALA A 27 8.40 -5.36 -2.43
C ALA A 27 9.76 -6.09 -2.39
N GLY A 28 10.86 -5.37 -2.15
CA GLY A 28 12.17 -5.98 -1.95
C GLY A 28 12.42 -6.42 -0.50
N HIS A 29 13.62 -6.94 -0.25
CA HIS A 29 14.16 -7.31 1.08
C HIS A 29 13.15 -8.09 1.93
N GLY A 30 12.78 -9.27 1.48
CA GLY A 30 11.73 -10.04 2.12
C GLY A 30 12.00 -11.53 2.21
N HIS A 31 11.00 -12.26 2.68
CA HIS A 31 11.08 -13.69 2.91
C HIS A 31 9.75 -14.39 2.58
N PRO A 32 9.77 -15.57 1.95
CA PRO A 32 8.56 -16.38 1.77
C PRO A 32 8.18 -17.06 3.09
N PHE A 33 6.87 -17.20 3.33
CA PHE A 33 6.34 -17.95 4.48
C PHE A 33 5.03 -18.65 4.12
N LYS A 34 4.58 -19.53 5.01
CA LYS A 34 3.27 -20.16 4.91
C LYS A 34 2.40 -19.74 6.07
N ASP A 35 1.13 -19.47 5.77
CA ASP A 35 0.13 -19.26 6.81
C ASP A 35 -0.33 -20.59 7.46
N ARG A 36 -1.22 -20.48 8.45
CA ARG A 36 -1.78 -21.67 9.14
C ARG A 36 -2.61 -22.58 8.24
N TYR A 37 -3.06 -22.10 7.10
CA TYR A 37 -3.82 -22.88 6.11
C TYR A 37 -2.92 -23.50 5.04
N GLY A 38 -1.62 -23.19 5.06
CA GLY A 38 -0.62 -23.67 4.13
C GLY A 38 -0.56 -22.87 2.82
N ASN A 39 -1.14 -21.67 2.78
CA ASN A 39 -0.97 -20.75 1.67
C ASN A 39 0.44 -20.17 1.69
N ASN A 40 1.04 -20.00 0.51
CA ASN A 40 2.34 -19.37 0.40
C ASN A 40 2.17 -17.85 0.32
N TRP A 41 2.99 -17.15 1.05
CA TRP A 41 3.06 -15.71 1.09
C TRP A 41 4.51 -15.23 0.95
N TYR A 42 4.67 -14.01 0.52
CA TYR A 42 5.92 -13.29 0.57
C TYR A 42 5.74 -12.03 1.42
N VAL A 43 6.57 -11.85 2.42
CA VAL A 43 6.67 -10.59 3.16
C VAL A 43 7.84 -9.80 2.63
N GLY A 44 7.63 -8.54 2.33
CA GLY A 44 8.67 -7.64 1.80
C GLY A 44 8.59 -6.25 2.40
N THR A 45 9.56 -5.42 2.08
CA THR A 45 9.56 -4.03 2.54
C THR A 45 8.92 -3.12 1.50
N MET A 46 8.09 -2.21 1.98
CA MET A 46 7.39 -1.19 1.19
C MET A 46 7.89 0.20 1.53
N ILE A 47 7.95 1.08 0.55
CA ILE A 47 8.28 2.49 0.73
C ILE A 47 6.96 3.24 0.85
N VAL A 48 6.70 3.78 2.04
CA VAL A 48 5.46 4.47 2.37
C VAL A 48 5.68 5.93 2.78
N SER A 49 6.93 6.36 2.91
CA SER A 49 7.24 7.74 3.28
C SER A 49 7.39 8.63 2.05
N ALA A 50 6.83 9.82 2.13
CA ALA A 50 6.96 10.84 1.09
C ALA A 50 8.40 11.35 0.94
N LYS A 51 9.19 11.37 2.02
CA LYS A 51 10.52 11.97 2.06
C LYS A 51 11.65 10.98 2.40
N GLU A 52 11.38 10.01 3.25
CA GLU A 52 12.42 9.15 3.83
C GLU A 52 12.47 7.78 3.14
N HIS A 53 13.43 7.56 2.27
CA HIS A 53 13.60 6.28 1.55
C HIS A 53 13.86 5.08 2.46
N PHE A 54 14.37 5.30 3.67
CA PHE A 54 14.66 4.24 4.63
C PHE A 54 13.53 4.00 5.64
N GLU A 55 12.50 4.82 5.63
CA GLU A 55 11.28 4.53 6.37
C GLU A 55 10.47 3.50 5.58
N ARG A 56 10.42 2.29 6.11
CA ARG A 56 9.85 1.13 5.42
C ARG A 56 8.78 0.47 6.26
N ARG A 57 7.75 -0.04 5.59
CA ARG A 57 6.70 -0.85 6.19
C ARG A 57 6.74 -2.26 5.64
N ILE A 58 6.05 -3.15 6.31
CA ILE A 58 5.89 -4.53 5.86
C ILE A 58 4.71 -4.61 4.91
N GLY A 59 4.97 -5.12 3.71
CA GLY A 59 3.94 -5.58 2.77
C GLY A 59 3.87 -7.10 2.78
N ILE A 60 2.65 -7.64 2.63
CA ILE A 60 2.39 -9.07 2.52
C ILE A 60 1.76 -9.33 1.17
N PHE A 61 2.31 -10.27 0.43
CA PHE A 61 1.91 -10.59 -0.93
C PHE A 61 1.59 -12.07 -1.09
N PRO A 62 0.53 -12.43 -1.83
CA PRO A 62 0.32 -13.80 -2.23
C PRO A 62 1.51 -14.31 -3.04
N ALA A 63 1.89 -15.56 -2.79
CA ALA A 63 2.96 -16.21 -3.54
C ALA A 63 2.54 -17.62 -3.97
N TYR A 64 3.05 -18.05 -5.11
CA TYR A 64 2.80 -19.39 -5.62
C TYR A 64 4.03 -19.92 -6.39
N TYR A 65 4.02 -21.21 -6.65
CA TYR A 65 5.05 -21.87 -7.43
C TYR A 65 4.41 -22.47 -8.67
N GLN A 66 4.98 -22.18 -9.82
CA GLN A 66 4.53 -22.71 -11.10
C GLN A 66 5.74 -22.96 -12.01
N ASP A 67 5.76 -24.07 -12.71
CA ASP A 67 6.81 -24.47 -13.67
C ASP A 67 8.24 -24.42 -13.11
N GLY A 68 8.37 -24.69 -11.79
CA GLY A 68 9.64 -24.66 -11.08
C GLY A 68 10.12 -23.27 -10.66
N TYR A 69 9.29 -22.24 -10.84
CA TYR A 69 9.58 -20.87 -10.46
C TYR A 69 8.66 -20.38 -9.33
N ALA A 70 9.18 -19.48 -8.51
CA ALA A 70 8.42 -18.76 -7.52
C ALA A 70 7.86 -17.46 -8.12
N HIS A 71 6.61 -17.14 -7.77
CA HIS A 71 5.94 -15.91 -8.17
C HIS A 71 5.37 -15.21 -6.93
N ALA A 72 5.50 -13.88 -6.87
CA ALA A 72 4.80 -13.04 -5.90
C ALA A 72 3.88 -12.07 -6.64
N ILE A 73 2.64 -11.97 -6.18
CA ILE A 73 1.65 -11.06 -6.74
C ILE A 73 1.72 -9.77 -5.92
N THR A 74 2.39 -8.75 -6.43
CA THR A 74 2.71 -7.53 -5.70
C THR A 74 1.74 -6.38 -5.96
N ASP A 75 0.67 -6.61 -6.68
CA ASP A 75 -0.29 -5.57 -7.08
C ASP A 75 -1.28 -5.17 -5.97
N TYR A 76 -1.34 -5.94 -4.88
CA TYR A 76 -2.41 -5.86 -3.88
C TYR A 76 -2.16 -4.99 -2.65
N THR A 77 -1.04 -4.29 -2.55
CA THR A 77 -0.69 -3.58 -1.31
C THR A 77 -1.27 -2.19 -1.15
N ASP A 78 -1.85 -1.63 -2.19
CA ASP A 78 -2.35 -0.24 -2.19
C ASP A 78 -3.80 -0.13 -1.71
N PHE A 79 -4.48 -1.26 -1.52
CA PHE A 79 -5.89 -1.28 -1.15
C PHE A 79 -6.20 -2.47 -0.21
N PRO A 80 -7.31 -2.41 0.54
CA PRO A 80 -7.75 -3.49 1.39
C PRO A 80 -8.02 -4.77 0.58
N PHE A 81 -7.69 -5.92 1.14
CA PHE A 81 -8.03 -7.22 0.58
C PHE A 81 -8.41 -8.21 1.68
N ILE A 82 -9.11 -9.26 1.31
CA ILE A 82 -9.60 -10.27 2.24
C ILE A 82 -8.60 -11.42 2.31
N LEU A 83 -8.06 -11.68 3.50
CA LEU A 83 -7.22 -12.85 3.72
C LEU A 83 -8.06 -14.13 3.64
N PRO A 84 -7.64 -15.14 2.85
CA PRO A 84 -8.37 -16.40 2.78
C PRO A 84 -8.27 -17.18 4.09
N GLU A 85 -9.39 -17.64 4.59
CA GLU A 85 -9.49 -18.48 5.80
C GLU A 85 -9.40 -19.98 5.50
N LYS A 86 -8.88 -20.34 4.33
CA LYS A 86 -8.68 -21.72 3.87
C LYS A 86 -7.51 -21.80 2.92
N LYS A 87 -7.09 -23.01 2.59
CA LYS A 87 -6.13 -23.25 1.50
C LYS A 87 -6.70 -22.79 0.17
N VAL A 88 -5.94 -21.96 -0.54
CA VAL A 88 -6.26 -21.48 -1.89
C VAL A 88 -5.05 -21.62 -2.83
N ASP A 89 -5.31 -21.59 -4.12
CA ASP A 89 -4.28 -21.53 -5.14
C ASP A 89 -4.18 -20.10 -5.66
N PHE A 90 -3.19 -19.35 -5.21
CA PHE A 90 -3.00 -17.95 -5.59
C PHE A 90 -2.70 -17.73 -7.07
N SER A 91 -2.34 -18.76 -7.84
CA SER A 91 -2.23 -18.63 -9.30
C SER A 91 -3.58 -18.37 -9.99
N ARG A 92 -4.69 -18.63 -9.27
CA ARG A 92 -6.07 -18.54 -9.78
C ARG A 92 -7.02 -17.77 -8.85
N TYR A 93 -6.63 -17.56 -7.60
CA TYR A 93 -7.48 -16.94 -6.58
C TYR A 93 -7.25 -15.44 -6.56
N ASN A 94 -8.30 -14.67 -6.85
CA ASN A 94 -8.27 -13.22 -6.73
C ASN A 94 -8.60 -12.80 -5.29
N ILE A 95 -7.65 -12.16 -4.61
CA ILE A 95 -7.85 -11.64 -3.25
C ILE A 95 -8.37 -10.20 -3.23
N SER A 96 -8.40 -9.52 -4.37
CA SER A 96 -8.89 -8.13 -4.44
C SER A 96 -10.40 -8.03 -4.20
N ALA A 97 -11.11 -9.16 -4.24
CA ALA A 97 -12.56 -9.21 -4.09
C ALA A 97 -13.30 -8.24 -5.04
N ASP A 98 -12.73 -8.01 -6.22
CA ASP A 98 -13.25 -7.09 -7.26
C ASP A 98 -13.43 -5.64 -6.78
N MET A 99 -12.65 -5.21 -5.76
CA MET A 99 -12.63 -3.82 -5.32
C MET A 99 -12.05 -2.91 -6.39
N ASN A 100 -12.80 -1.87 -6.74
CA ASN A 100 -12.35 -0.83 -7.64
C ASN A 100 -12.00 0.43 -6.85
N LEU A 101 -10.91 1.10 -7.23
CA LEU A 101 -10.55 2.38 -6.66
C LEU A 101 -11.50 3.47 -7.21
N LEU A 102 -12.35 3.99 -6.35
CA LEU A 102 -13.35 5.01 -6.71
C LEU A 102 -12.85 6.44 -6.53
N SER A 103 -11.78 6.63 -5.74
CA SER A 103 -11.27 7.95 -5.33
C SER A 103 -10.38 8.63 -6.36
N TYR A 104 -9.69 7.87 -7.22
CA TYR A 104 -8.68 8.43 -8.12
C TYR A 104 -9.22 9.55 -9.02
N GLY A 105 -8.57 10.71 -8.96
CA GLY A 105 -8.91 11.88 -9.78
C GLY A 105 -10.28 12.49 -9.50
N LYS A 106 -10.92 12.15 -8.38
CA LYS A 106 -12.21 12.71 -8.00
C LYS A 106 -12.07 14.16 -7.53
N LYS A 107 -13.17 14.88 -7.63
CA LYS A 107 -13.22 16.28 -7.20
C LYS A 107 -13.15 16.37 -5.69
N MET A 108 -12.17 17.10 -5.20
CA MET A 108 -11.92 17.30 -3.79
C MET A 108 -12.21 18.74 -3.37
N LYS A 109 -12.76 18.90 -2.16
CA LYS A 109 -12.88 20.18 -1.46
C LYS A 109 -12.33 20.03 -0.06
N ALA A 110 -11.91 21.13 0.54
CA ALA A 110 -11.43 21.17 1.91
C ALA A 110 -11.84 22.49 2.59
N SER A 111 -11.91 22.47 3.91
CA SER A 111 -12.11 23.67 4.73
C SER A 111 -11.01 24.70 4.49
N SER A 112 -9.77 24.21 4.39
CA SER A 112 -8.57 25.00 4.10
C SER A 112 -7.50 24.11 3.51
N SER A 113 -6.45 24.69 2.92
CA SER A 113 -5.28 23.97 2.43
C SER A 113 -4.04 24.83 2.53
N LEU A 114 -2.91 24.24 2.80
CA LEU A 114 -1.62 24.86 2.51
C LEU A 114 -1.47 24.98 1.00
N GLU A 115 -0.80 26.02 0.54
CA GLU A 115 -0.60 26.29 -0.89
C GLU A 115 0.09 25.13 -1.62
N SER A 116 1.06 24.48 -0.97
CA SER A 116 1.80 23.34 -1.50
C SER A 116 1.11 21.98 -1.29
N HIS A 117 -0.03 21.91 -0.58
CA HIS A 117 -0.72 20.66 -0.18
C HIS A 117 -2.23 20.80 -0.36
N THR A 118 -2.64 20.92 -1.61
CA THR A 118 -4.03 21.16 -2.00
C THR A 118 -4.92 19.95 -1.80
N ALA A 119 -6.24 20.14 -1.70
CA ALA A 119 -7.22 19.08 -1.53
C ALA A 119 -7.10 17.99 -2.62
N ALA A 120 -6.82 18.35 -3.86
CA ALA A 120 -6.71 17.41 -4.97
C ALA A 120 -5.60 16.37 -4.78
N MET A 121 -4.56 16.69 -4.02
CA MET A 121 -3.46 15.77 -3.71
C MET A 121 -3.86 14.60 -2.80
N ALA A 122 -5.05 14.62 -2.23
CA ALA A 122 -5.55 13.50 -1.44
C ALA A 122 -6.13 12.35 -2.28
N ALA A 123 -6.28 12.55 -3.59
CA ALA A 123 -6.90 11.58 -4.51
C ALA A 123 -6.11 11.41 -5.83
N ASP A 124 -4.82 11.73 -5.84
CA ASP A 124 -3.96 11.65 -7.03
C ASP A 124 -3.12 10.36 -7.12
N GLU A 125 -3.27 9.44 -6.15
CA GLU A 125 -2.53 8.18 -6.05
C GLU A 125 -1.00 8.35 -6.06
N ASN A 126 -0.53 9.45 -5.50
CA ASN A 126 0.89 9.74 -5.41
C ASN A 126 1.32 9.90 -3.95
N ILE A 127 2.07 8.95 -3.42
CA ILE A 127 2.53 8.95 -2.04
C ILE A 127 3.41 10.16 -1.67
N LYS A 128 3.94 10.88 -2.66
CA LYS A 128 4.80 12.06 -2.45
C LYS A 128 4.02 13.37 -2.35
N THR A 129 2.73 13.32 -2.57
CA THR A 129 1.80 14.43 -2.44
C THR A 129 0.74 14.08 -1.41
N TRP A 130 0.23 15.07 -0.71
CA TRP A 130 -0.84 14.91 0.27
C TRP A 130 -1.58 16.22 0.48
N TRP A 131 -2.79 16.16 0.95
CA TRP A 131 -3.49 17.33 1.45
C TRP A 131 -3.04 17.67 2.86
N SER A 132 -2.89 18.95 3.14
CA SER A 132 -2.70 19.45 4.49
C SER A 132 -3.57 20.69 4.69
N ALA A 133 -4.38 20.69 5.74
CA ALA A 133 -5.12 21.85 6.16
C ALA A 133 -4.17 23.00 6.52
N ALA A 134 -4.61 24.24 6.36
CA ALA A 134 -3.82 25.44 6.73
C ALA A 134 -3.60 25.54 8.25
N SER A 135 -4.38 24.81 9.04
CA SER A 135 -4.22 24.75 10.49
C SER A 135 -4.45 23.33 11.03
N GLY A 136 -3.94 23.04 12.22
CA GLY A 136 -4.23 21.79 12.94
C GLY A 136 -5.42 21.92 13.92
N LYS A 137 -6.34 22.83 13.68
CA LYS A 137 -7.49 23.07 14.56
C LYS A 137 -8.59 22.04 14.33
N ILE A 138 -9.37 21.77 15.36
CA ILE A 138 -10.61 20.99 15.24
C ILE A 138 -11.57 21.70 14.31
N GLY A 139 -12.21 20.95 13.40
CA GLY A 139 -13.14 21.47 12.41
C GLY A 139 -12.57 21.58 11.00
N GLU A 140 -11.32 21.23 10.79
CA GLU A 140 -10.80 21.04 9.43
C GLU A 140 -11.43 19.78 8.81
N TRP A 141 -11.80 19.87 7.54
CA TRP A 141 -12.44 18.78 6.81
C TRP A 141 -11.93 18.66 5.37
N LEU A 142 -12.05 17.46 4.84
CA LEU A 142 -11.80 17.11 3.44
C LEU A 142 -13.03 16.38 2.90
N GLU A 143 -13.55 16.81 1.77
CA GLU A 143 -14.72 16.24 1.09
C GLU A 143 -14.33 15.71 -0.27
N MET A 144 -14.81 14.52 -0.60
CA MET A 144 -14.66 13.89 -1.92
C MET A 144 -16.04 13.77 -2.59
N ASP A 145 -16.16 14.29 -3.80
CA ASP A 145 -17.35 14.14 -4.62
C ASP A 145 -17.16 12.97 -5.60
N LEU A 146 -17.83 11.88 -5.36
CA LEU A 146 -17.80 10.70 -6.26
C LEU A 146 -18.56 10.92 -7.57
N GLY A 147 -19.37 11.98 -7.66
CA GLY A 147 -20.14 12.38 -8.83
C GLY A 147 -21.52 11.74 -8.92
N THR A 148 -21.69 10.51 -8.46
CA THR A 148 -22.96 9.79 -8.38
C THR A 148 -23.01 8.97 -7.08
N PRO A 149 -24.19 8.67 -6.54
CA PRO A 149 -24.31 7.73 -5.42
C PRO A 149 -23.69 6.38 -5.79
N MET A 150 -22.81 5.89 -4.93
CA MET A 150 -22.09 4.61 -5.09
C MET A 150 -22.09 3.85 -3.77
N GLU A 151 -22.09 2.53 -3.87
CA GLU A 151 -21.86 1.65 -2.73
C GLU A 151 -20.35 1.58 -2.43
N LEU A 152 -19.99 1.84 -1.19
CA LEU A 152 -18.62 1.77 -0.72
C LEU A 152 -18.41 0.52 0.12
N SER A 153 -17.46 -0.31 -0.26
CA SER A 153 -17.08 -1.50 0.50
C SER A 153 -16.02 -1.18 1.57
N ALA A 154 -15.18 -0.18 1.32
CA ALA A 154 -14.11 0.21 2.24
C ALA A 154 -13.69 1.67 2.00
N ILE A 155 -13.17 2.30 3.04
CA ILE A 155 -12.47 3.58 2.98
C ILE A 155 -11.09 3.36 3.59
N GLN A 156 -10.05 3.74 2.84
CA GLN A 156 -8.67 3.74 3.33
C GLN A 156 -8.17 5.17 3.42
N VAL A 157 -7.67 5.55 4.59
CA VAL A 157 -7.03 6.85 4.80
C VAL A 157 -5.56 6.61 5.09
N SER A 158 -4.70 7.16 4.25
CA SER A 158 -3.24 7.11 4.41
C SER A 158 -2.74 8.47 4.87
N PHE A 159 -2.26 8.55 6.11
CA PHE A 159 -1.70 9.78 6.65
C PHE A 159 -0.24 9.96 6.19
N ALA A 160 0.06 11.14 5.63
CA ALA A 160 1.42 11.50 5.31
C ALA A 160 2.18 11.88 6.59
N ASP A 161 3.28 11.19 6.85
CA ASP A 161 4.19 11.53 7.94
C ASP A 161 5.42 12.27 7.38
N GLU A 162 5.33 13.59 7.35
CA GLU A 162 6.39 14.45 6.82
C GLU A 162 7.59 14.57 7.78
N SER A 163 7.36 14.36 9.06
CA SER A 163 8.33 14.62 10.13
C SER A 163 8.83 13.36 10.81
N PHE A 164 8.57 12.17 10.25
CA PHE A 164 8.99 10.92 10.83
C PHE A 164 10.53 10.84 10.91
N GLN A 165 11.04 10.82 12.12
CA GLN A 165 12.46 10.59 12.41
C GLN A 165 12.61 9.23 13.07
N THR A 166 13.11 8.28 12.32
CA THR A 166 13.16 6.85 12.61
C THR A 166 13.85 6.45 13.93
N TYR A 167 14.59 7.35 14.58
CA TYR A 167 15.49 6.97 15.69
C TYR A 167 15.48 7.90 16.90
N ARG A 168 14.49 8.74 17.09
CA ARG A 168 14.39 9.54 18.32
C ARG A 168 13.37 8.93 19.27
N ARG A 169 13.86 8.30 20.34
CA ARG A 169 13.08 7.70 21.44
C ARG A 169 12.17 8.67 22.20
N ASP A 170 12.33 9.95 21.99
CA ASP A 170 11.76 11.07 22.76
C ASP A 170 10.68 11.86 21.99
N LYS A 171 10.33 11.45 20.78
CA LYS A 171 9.22 12.08 20.06
C LYS A 171 7.90 11.38 20.34
N VAL A 172 6.92 12.18 20.74
CA VAL A 172 5.51 11.78 20.81
C VAL A 172 5.07 11.43 19.38
N ILE A 173 4.60 10.20 19.18
CA ILE A 173 3.97 9.79 17.93
C ILE A 173 2.71 10.64 17.78
N PRO A 174 2.55 11.40 16.67
CA PRO A 174 1.34 12.17 16.47
C PRO A 174 0.13 11.23 16.43
N ILE A 175 -0.89 11.55 17.21
CA ILE A 175 -2.16 10.83 17.19
C ILE A 175 -3.09 11.58 16.24
N TYR A 176 -3.42 10.95 15.14
CA TYR A 176 -4.41 11.48 14.21
C TYR A 176 -5.82 11.07 14.69
N GLN A 177 -6.71 12.03 14.81
CA GLN A 177 -8.12 11.81 15.11
C GLN A 177 -8.95 12.32 13.96
N TYR A 178 -9.90 11.52 13.49
CA TYR A 178 -10.79 11.87 12.39
C TYR A 178 -12.16 11.22 12.58
N ILE A 179 -13.16 11.79 11.94
CA ILE A 179 -14.50 11.26 11.83
C ILE A 179 -14.79 11.09 10.34
N ILE A 180 -15.40 10.00 9.96
CA ILE A 180 -15.93 9.75 8.61
C ILE A 180 -17.43 9.91 8.67
N GLU A 181 -17.99 10.79 7.82
CA GLU A 181 -19.42 11.07 7.71
C GLU A 181 -19.95 10.72 6.32
#